data_3e3aa5f73566b0365a953bf408cd8875
#
_entry.id   3e3aa5f73566b0365a953bf408cd8875
#
_cell.length_a   1.000
_cell.length_b   1.000
_cell.length_c   1.000
_cell.angle_alpha   90.00
_cell.angle_beta   90.00
_cell.angle_gamma   90.00
#
_symmetry.space_group_name_H-M   'P 1'
#
loop_
_entity.id
_entity.type
_entity.pdbx_description
1 polymer ?
#
loop_
_entity_poly.entity_id
_entity_poly.type
_entity_poly.pdbx_seq_one_letter_code
_entity_poly.pdbx_strand_id
1 'polypeptide(L)'
;DSCYFSAYKTLKKDIDNGSIPWTKESVVQLYDQIGEEVNQTFPQFMLDTFHCPKSRGEVIKAGREIVAIKGLFITKKRYAVLYYDKEGKRSDIDGKPGKIKAMGLDLKRSDTPEFIQNFLSDVLEKVLTGATEDDVLAHISEFRALFKARPGWEKGSPKRANNISQYRDKEKKAGKANMPGHVRASLNWNTLKRMMDDKYSMSIVDGAKVIVCKLKDNPMAYTSVAYPVDELRLPQWFKDLPF
;
A
#
# COMPACT_ATOMS: atom_id res chain seq x y z
N ASP A 1 -11.93 15.50 5.31
CA ASP A 1 -10.87 15.06 6.23
C ASP A 1 -11.45 14.14 7.30
N SER A 2 -10.63 13.27 7.91
CA SER A 2 -11.06 12.36 8.96
C SER A 2 -10.10 12.43 10.15
N CYS A 3 -10.62 12.14 11.35
CA CYS A 3 -9.82 12.00 12.56
C CYS A 3 -10.06 10.62 13.19
N TYR A 4 -9.09 10.12 13.94
CA TYR A 4 -9.21 8.94 14.79
C TYR A 4 -9.10 9.35 16.24
N PHE A 5 -9.99 8.84 17.06
CA PHE A 5 -9.99 9.06 18.50
C PHE A 5 -10.48 7.83 19.25
N SER A 6 -10.25 7.79 20.55
CA SER A 6 -10.77 6.73 21.43
C SER A 6 -11.45 7.35 22.65
N ALA A 7 -12.70 6.99 22.87
CA ALA A 7 -13.44 7.37 24.07
C ALA A 7 -13.10 6.49 25.30
N TYR A 8 -12.39 5.37 25.10
CA TYR A 8 -12.11 4.40 26.16
C TYR A 8 -11.46 5.02 27.40
N LYS A 9 -10.43 5.86 27.23
CA LYS A 9 -9.72 6.47 28.36
C LYS A 9 -10.63 7.41 29.18
N THR A 10 -11.48 8.16 28.50
CA THR A 10 -12.43 9.08 29.13
C THR A 10 -13.49 8.34 29.93
N LEU A 11 -14.00 7.26 29.38
CA LEU A 11 -15.09 6.47 29.95
C LEU A 11 -14.61 5.29 30.81
N LYS A 12 -13.30 5.16 31.01
CA LYS A 12 -12.70 3.99 31.68
C LYS A 12 -13.33 3.69 33.05
N LYS A 13 -13.61 4.70 33.87
CA LYS A 13 -14.23 4.52 35.19
C LYS A 13 -15.63 3.91 35.09
N ASP A 14 -16.42 4.37 34.14
CA ASP A 14 -17.79 3.93 33.94
C ASP A 14 -17.85 2.55 33.28
N ILE A 15 -16.82 2.21 32.51
CA ILE A 15 -16.65 0.86 31.97
C ILE A 15 -16.23 -0.10 33.06
N ASP A 16 -15.23 0.26 33.88
CA ASP A 16 -14.70 -0.60 34.93
C ASP A 16 -15.72 -0.86 36.04
N ASN A 17 -16.64 0.07 36.35
CA ASN A 17 -17.73 -0.10 37.32
C ASN A 17 -19.01 -0.74 36.73
N GLY A 18 -19.00 -1.04 35.43
CA GLY A 18 -20.12 -1.70 34.73
C GLY A 18 -21.28 -0.79 34.35
N SER A 19 -21.17 0.54 34.55
CA SER A 19 -22.21 1.49 34.16
C SER A 19 -22.36 1.62 32.65
N ILE A 20 -21.28 1.42 31.90
CA ILE A 20 -21.27 1.44 30.43
C ILE A 20 -20.78 0.08 29.92
N PRO A 21 -21.62 -0.68 29.20
CA PRO A 21 -21.19 -1.92 28.59
C PRO A 21 -20.20 -1.63 27.46
N TRP A 22 -19.00 -2.24 27.50
CA TRP A 22 -17.99 -2.07 26.47
C TRP A 22 -17.98 -3.28 25.53
N THR A 23 -19.07 -3.46 24.80
CA THR A 23 -19.20 -4.47 23.74
C THR A 23 -18.99 -3.83 22.38
N LYS A 24 -18.75 -4.64 21.35
CA LYS A 24 -18.59 -4.12 19.97
C LYS A 24 -19.83 -3.33 19.51
N GLU A 25 -20.99 -3.80 19.89
CA GLU A 25 -22.29 -3.19 19.54
C GLU A 25 -22.47 -1.86 20.24
N SER A 26 -22.25 -1.81 21.56
CA SER A 26 -22.39 -0.57 22.34
C SER A 26 -21.38 0.49 21.93
N VAL A 27 -20.16 0.08 21.55
CA VAL A 27 -19.13 0.97 21.05
C VAL A 27 -19.53 1.57 19.69
N VAL A 28 -20.10 0.80 18.79
CA VAL A 28 -20.63 1.31 17.52
C VAL A 28 -21.70 2.36 17.78
N GLN A 29 -22.69 2.05 18.64
CA GLN A 29 -23.78 2.97 19.00
C GLN A 29 -23.24 4.26 19.64
N LEU A 30 -22.29 4.14 20.57
CA LEU A 30 -21.65 5.29 21.21
C LEU A 30 -20.99 6.23 20.18
N TYR A 31 -20.24 5.70 19.22
CA TYR A 31 -19.60 6.53 18.23
C TYR A 31 -20.56 7.12 17.20
N ASP A 32 -21.67 6.45 16.90
CA ASP A 32 -22.75 7.01 16.10
C ASP A 32 -23.42 8.17 16.84
N GLN A 33 -23.71 8.02 18.14
CA GLN A 33 -24.26 9.08 18.99
C GLN A 33 -23.31 10.30 19.07
N ILE A 34 -22.01 10.09 19.28
CA ILE A 34 -21.02 11.17 19.27
C ILE A 34 -21.04 11.91 17.92
N GLY A 35 -21.16 11.19 16.81
CA GLY A 35 -21.30 11.78 15.46
C GLY A 35 -22.54 12.69 15.36
N GLU A 36 -23.67 12.25 15.88
CA GLU A 36 -24.91 13.03 15.91
C GLU A 36 -24.79 14.29 16.79
N GLU A 37 -24.22 14.16 17.99
CA GLU A 37 -23.97 15.29 18.88
C GLU A 37 -23.03 16.34 18.23
N VAL A 38 -21.96 15.90 17.57
CA VAL A 38 -21.06 16.78 16.80
C VAL A 38 -21.83 17.49 15.69
N ASN A 39 -22.69 16.82 14.96
CA ASN A 39 -23.47 17.41 13.89
C ASN A 39 -24.41 18.52 14.40
N GLN A 40 -24.96 18.38 15.59
CA GLN A 40 -25.79 19.42 16.22
C GLN A 40 -25.02 20.72 16.51
N THR A 41 -23.69 20.65 16.68
CA THR A 41 -22.86 21.85 16.95
C THR A 41 -22.53 22.64 15.69
N PHE A 42 -22.54 22.02 14.50
CA PHE A 42 -22.08 22.65 13.27
C PHE A 42 -22.87 23.90 12.85
N PRO A 43 -24.20 23.98 12.94
CA PRO A 43 -24.94 25.19 12.55
C PRO A 43 -24.50 26.42 13.34
N GLN A 44 -24.34 26.27 14.66
CA GLN A 44 -23.88 27.36 15.52
C GLN A 44 -22.40 27.69 15.29
N PHE A 45 -21.52 26.68 15.20
CA PHE A 45 -20.11 26.85 14.89
C PHE A 45 -19.88 27.58 13.57
N MET A 46 -20.63 27.24 12.52
CA MET A 46 -20.54 27.90 11.22
C MET A 46 -21.04 29.34 11.26
N LEU A 47 -22.07 29.62 12.07
CA LEU A 47 -22.53 31.00 12.28
C LEU A 47 -21.47 31.86 12.98
N ASP A 48 -20.92 31.36 14.09
CA ASP A 48 -19.99 32.11 14.95
C ASP A 48 -18.62 32.31 14.30
N THR A 49 -18.14 31.31 13.58
CA THR A 49 -16.77 31.34 13.01
C THR A 49 -16.72 31.92 11.61
N PHE A 50 -17.70 31.61 10.78
CA PHE A 50 -17.68 31.96 9.35
C PHE A 50 -18.83 32.90 8.95
N HIS A 51 -19.63 33.38 9.90
CA HIS A 51 -20.83 34.22 9.66
C HIS A 51 -21.81 33.58 8.65
N CYS A 52 -21.80 32.24 8.60
CA CYS A 52 -22.64 31.47 7.67
C CYS A 52 -24.04 31.25 8.28
N PRO A 53 -25.13 31.45 7.54
CA PRO A 53 -26.46 31.16 8.04
C PRO A 53 -26.58 29.71 8.56
N LYS A 54 -27.29 29.52 9.66
CA LYS A 54 -27.46 28.18 10.30
C LYS A 54 -27.92 27.12 9.31
N SER A 55 -28.83 27.45 8.42
CA SER A 55 -29.33 26.53 7.37
C SER A 55 -28.27 26.00 6.42
N ARG A 56 -27.17 26.71 6.25
CA ARG A 56 -26.00 26.23 5.48
C ARG A 56 -25.04 25.43 6.33
N GLY A 57 -24.98 25.66 7.63
CA GLY A 57 -24.22 24.84 8.58
C GLY A 57 -24.74 23.42 8.68
N GLU A 58 -26.03 23.18 8.46
CA GLU A 58 -26.66 21.85 8.46
C GLU A 58 -26.22 20.95 7.30
N VAL A 59 -25.61 21.51 6.24
CA VAL A 59 -25.10 20.76 5.09
C VAL A 59 -23.82 19.99 5.45
N ILE A 60 -23.05 20.48 6.44
CA ILE A 60 -21.83 19.82 6.90
C ILE A 60 -22.22 18.70 7.87
N LYS A 61 -21.75 17.50 7.59
CA LYS A 61 -22.01 16.32 8.44
C LYS A 61 -20.73 15.56 8.74
N ALA A 62 -20.55 15.22 10.02
CA ALA A 62 -19.60 14.22 10.46
C ALA A 62 -20.30 12.85 10.47
N GLY A 63 -19.69 11.86 9.86
CA GLY A 63 -20.16 10.48 9.88
C GLY A 63 -19.09 9.54 10.40
N ARG A 64 -19.49 8.54 11.15
CA ARG A 64 -18.57 7.48 11.58
C ARG A 64 -18.24 6.59 10.38
N GLU A 65 -16.98 6.62 9.96
CA GLU A 65 -16.53 5.76 8.86
C GLU A 65 -16.25 4.33 9.34
N ILE A 66 -15.43 4.18 10.38
CA ILE A 66 -15.04 2.86 10.89
C ILE A 66 -14.97 2.84 12.42
N VAL A 67 -15.18 1.64 12.99
CA VAL A 67 -14.81 1.33 14.38
C VAL A 67 -13.77 0.23 14.36
N ALA A 68 -12.62 0.49 15.02
CA ALA A 68 -11.48 -0.40 15.01
C ALA A 68 -11.17 -0.95 16.41
N ILE A 69 -10.69 -2.19 16.48
CA ILE A 69 -10.23 -2.85 17.70
C ILE A 69 -8.83 -2.37 18.06
N LYS A 70 -7.94 -2.30 17.05
CA LYS A 70 -6.54 -1.90 17.21
C LYS A 70 -6.09 -1.01 16.06
N GLY A 71 -5.13 -0.15 16.34
CA GLY A 71 -4.52 0.72 15.33
C GLY A 71 -3.04 0.91 15.56
N LEU A 72 -2.28 0.92 14.46
CA LEU A 72 -0.88 1.27 14.41
C LEU A 72 -0.74 2.58 13.64
N PHE A 73 -0.41 3.66 14.35
CA PHE A 73 -0.21 4.99 13.79
C PHE A 73 1.30 5.32 13.81
N ILE A 74 1.93 5.35 12.63
CA ILE A 74 3.37 5.55 12.50
C ILE A 74 3.68 7.04 12.36
N THR A 75 3.00 7.70 11.44
CA THR A 75 3.09 9.15 11.19
C THR A 75 1.88 9.63 10.41
N LYS A 76 1.79 10.95 10.15
CA LYS A 76 0.71 11.53 9.34
C LYS A 76 0.56 10.78 8.00
N LYS A 77 -0.65 10.37 7.68
CA LYS A 77 -1.01 9.61 6.48
C LYS A 77 -0.35 8.22 6.37
N ARG A 78 0.28 7.69 7.43
CA ARG A 78 0.86 6.34 7.45
C ARG A 78 0.37 5.59 8.69
N TYR A 79 -0.65 4.76 8.50
CA TYR A 79 -1.27 4.00 9.57
C TYR A 79 -1.93 2.73 9.04
N ALA A 80 -2.24 1.83 9.97
CA ALA A 80 -3.10 0.69 9.73
C ALA A 80 -4.01 0.47 10.93
N VAL A 81 -5.26 0.09 10.68
CA VAL A 81 -6.25 -0.21 11.70
C VAL A 81 -6.97 -1.51 11.37
N LEU A 82 -7.23 -2.33 12.39
CA LEU A 82 -8.09 -3.50 12.31
C LEU A 82 -9.50 -3.08 12.71
N TYR A 83 -10.37 -2.88 11.73
CA TYR A 83 -11.74 -2.46 11.96
C TYR A 83 -12.70 -3.63 11.87
N TYR A 84 -13.76 -3.59 12.69
CA TYR A 84 -14.83 -4.58 12.68
C TYR A 84 -16.16 -4.03 12.18
N ASP A 85 -16.31 -2.71 12.14
CA ASP A 85 -17.48 -2.06 11.55
C ASP A 85 -17.05 -0.95 10.59
N LYS A 86 -17.69 -0.88 9.44
CA LYS A 86 -17.55 0.20 8.46
C LYS A 86 -18.91 0.66 8.02
N GLU A 87 -19.28 1.90 8.38
CA GLU A 87 -20.55 2.53 7.98
C GLU A 87 -21.76 1.64 8.28
N GLY A 88 -21.77 0.99 9.46
CA GLY A 88 -22.82 0.08 9.90
C GLY A 88 -22.74 -1.35 9.32
N LYS A 89 -21.70 -1.66 8.52
CA LYS A 89 -21.49 -3.01 8.00
C LYS A 89 -20.40 -3.72 8.80
N ARG A 90 -20.80 -4.83 9.44
CA ARG A 90 -19.86 -5.68 10.20
C ARG A 90 -18.92 -6.43 9.28
N SER A 91 -17.68 -6.53 9.68
CA SER A 91 -16.62 -7.26 8.97
C SER A 91 -15.96 -8.35 9.82
N ASP A 92 -16.37 -8.51 11.07
CA ASP A 92 -15.93 -9.53 12.02
C ASP A 92 -16.92 -10.71 12.09
N ILE A 93 -17.51 -11.05 10.97
CA ILE A 93 -18.39 -12.21 10.79
C ILE A 93 -17.58 -13.47 10.47
N ASP A 94 -18.18 -14.64 10.67
CA ASP A 94 -17.58 -15.95 10.35
C ASP A 94 -16.25 -16.20 11.09
N GLY A 95 -16.14 -15.73 12.33
CA GLY A 95 -14.95 -15.93 13.18
C GLY A 95 -13.76 -15.07 12.80
N LYS A 96 -13.91 -14.14 11.86
CA LYS A 96 -12.83 -13.20 11.48
C LYS A 96 -12.71 -12.08 12.51
N PRO A 97 -11.48 -11.59 12.79
CA PRO A 97 -11.27 -10.50 13.74
C PRO A 97 -11.73 -9.14 13.20
N GLY A 98 -11.96 -9.03 11.90
CA GLY A 98 -12.27 -7.81 11.18
C GLY A 98 -11.51 -7.72 9.87
N LYS A 99 -11.35 -6.48 9.37
CA LYS A 99 -10.56 -6.18 8.15
C LYS A 99 -9.52 -5.11 8.42
N ILE A 100 -8.43 -5.14 7.68
CA ILE A 100 -7.37 -4.14 7.79
C ILE A 100 -7.61 -3.01 6.79
N LYS A 101 -7.64 -1.76 7.30
CA LYS A 101 -7.51 -0.54 6.50
C LYS A 101 -6.10 -0.01 6.73
N ALA A 102 -5.32 0.08 5.65
CA ALA A 102 -3.97 0.64 5.70
C ALA A 102 -3.85 1.82 4.73
N MET A 103 -3.14 2.85 5.15
CA MET A 103 -2.87 4.04 4.36
C MET A 103 -1.39 4.40 4.40
N GLY A 104 -0.84 4.77 3.23
CA GLY A 104 0.55 5.25 3.11
C GLY A 104 1.62 4.20 3.40
N LEU A 105 1.26 2.93 3.56
CA LEU A 105 2.17 1.82 3.76
C LEU A 105 2.49 1.13 2.43
N ASP A 106 3.66 0.52 2.34
CA ASP A 106 4.18 -0.06 1.09
C ASP A 106 3.33 -1.23 0.57
N LEU A 107 2.54 -1.86 1.42
CA LEU A 107 1.59 -2.91 1.04
C LEU A 107 0.46 -2.45 0.08
N LYS A 108 0.27 -1.14 -0.10
CA LYS A 108 -0.73 -0.56 -1.02
C LYS A 108 -0.12 0.18 -2.21
N ARG A 109 1.19 0.13 -2.36
CA ARG A 109 1.88 0.83 -3.45
C ARG A 109 1.91 -0.02 -4.72
N SER A 110 1.62 0.60 -5.84
CA SER A 110 1.64 -0.05 -7.16
C SER A 110 3.05 -0.44 -7.65
N ASP A 111 4.10 0.07 -7.00
CA ASP A 111 5.49 -0.23 -7.31
C ASP A 111 6.11 -1.27 -6.34
N THR A 112 5.32 -1.81 -5.42
CA THR A 112 5.70 -2.94 -4.57
C THR A 112 5.24 -4.24 -5.22
N PRO A 113 6.09 -5.26 -5.37
CA PRO A 113 5.68 -6.57 -5.90
C PRO A 113 4.56 -7.20 -5.08
N GLU A 114 3.64 -7.89 -5.73
CA GLU A 114 2.46 -8.48 -5.09
C GLU A 114 2.82 -9.42 -3.92
N PHE A 115 3.82 -10.27 -4.11
CA PHE A 115 4.26 -11.19 -3.04
C PHE A 115 4.83 -10.45 -1.80
N ILE A 116 5.43 -9.25 -1.99
CA ILE A 116 5.84 -8.38 -0.88
C ILE A 116 4.62 -7.74 -0.23
N GLN A 117 3.63 -7.31 -1.02
CA GLN A 117 2.38 -6.74 -0.49
C GLN A 117 1.64 -7.76 0.38
N ASN A 118 1.56 -9.02 -0.08
CA ASN A 118 0.93 -10.11 0.65
C ASN A 118 1.67 -10.37 1.98
N PHE A 119 2.99 -10.52 1.93
CA PHE A 119 3.80 -10.68 3.14
C PHE A 119 3.62 -9.53 4.13
N LEU A 120 3.67 -8.28 3.67
CA LEU A 120 3.46 -7.11 4.53
C LEU A 120 2.04 -7.08 5.13
N SER A 121 1.04 -7.54 4.37
CA SER A 121 -0.34 -7.68 4.86
C SER A 121 -0.44 -8.74 5.94
N ASP A 122 0.21 -9.89 5.76
CA ASP A 122 0.21 -10.99 6.73
C ASP A 122 0.92 -10.59 8.03
N VAL A 123 2.07 -9.91 7.93
CA VAL A 123 2.79 -9.35 9.09
C VAL A 123 1.91 -8.37 9.85
N LEU A 124 1.26 -7.47 9.12
CA LEU A 124 0.40 -6.46 9.71
C LEU A 124 -0.83 -7.08 10.41
N GLU A 125 -1.41 -8.11 9.80
CA GLU A 125 -2.52 -8.87 10.40
C GLU A 125 -2.07 -9.53 11.71
N LYS A 126 -0.92 -10.22 11.71
CA LYS A 126 -0.35 -10.84 12.93
C LYS A 126 -0.18 -9.79 14.05
N VAL A 127 0.44 -8.66 13.76
CA VAL A 127 0.67 -7.58 14.74
C VAL A 127 -0.66 -7.03 15.27
N LEU A 128 -1.62 -6.76 14.41
CA LEU A 128 -2.91 -6.18 14.81
C LEU A 128 -3.83 -7.20 15.51
N THR A 129 -3.67 -8.49 15.27
CA THR A 129 -4.41 -9.54 15.96
C THR A 129 -3.77 -9.98 17.28
N GLY A 130 -2.54 -9.53 17.56
CA GLY A 130 -1.86 -9.72 18.85
C GLY A 130 -0.94 -10.93 18.89
N ALA A 131 -0.39 -11.32 17.74
CA ALA A 131 0.72 -12.28 17.69
C ALA A 131 1.93 -11.81 18.54
N THR A 132 2.69 -12.74 19.06
CA THR A 132 3.90 -12.44 19.81
C THR A 132 5.01 -11.93 18.89
N GLU A 133 6.03 -11.30 19.45
CA GLU A 133 7.22 -10.89 18.70
C GLU A 133 7.88 -12.09 18.02
N ASP A 134 7.99 -13.22 18.72
CA ASP A 134 8.59 -14.45 18.18
C ASP A 134 7.81 -14.99 16.98
N ASP A 135 6.47 -14.97 17.00
CA ASP A 135 5.64 -15.38 15.87
C ASP A 135 5.88 -14.49 14.64
N VAL A 136 6.04 -13.19 14.85
CA VAL A 136 6.33 -12.23 13.77
C VAL A 136 7.73 -12.45 13.22
N LEU A 137 8.73 -12.63 14.08
CA LEU A 137 10.12 -12.89 13.68
C LEU A 137 10.28 -14.22 12.95
N ALA A 138 9.57 -15.27 13.38
CA ALA A 138 9.52 -16.56 12.68
C ALA A 138 8.97 -16.38 11.26
N HIS A 139 7.84 -15.69 11.11
CA HIS A 139 7.23 -15.42 9.80
C HIS A 139 8.15 -14.60 8.86
N ILE A 140 8.85 -13.61 9.41
CA ILE A 140 9.86 -12.84 8.67
C ILE A 140 11.01 -13.74 8.20
N SER A 141 11.46 -14.66 9.07
CA SER A 141 12.56 -15.57 8.76
C SER A 141 12.19 -16.56 7.64
N GLU A 142 10.99 -17.12 7.69
CA GLU A 142 10.43 -17.96 6.62
C GLU A 142 10.34 -17.21 5.29
N PHE A 143 9.78 -16.00 5.32
CA PHE A 143 9.69 -15.17 4.12
C PHE A 143 11.08 -14.86 3.54
N ARG A 144 12.07 -14.55 4.36
CA ARG A 144 13.46 -14.31 3.92
C ARG A 144 14.07 -15.53 3.23
N ALA A 145 13.79 -16.72 3.72
CA ALA A 145 14.25 -17.96 3.10
C ALA A 145 13.58 -18.16 1.72
N LEU A 146 12.26 -18.03 1.65
CA LEU A 146 11.50 -18.10 0.39
C LEU A 146 11.96 -17.04 -0.60
N PHE A 147 12.16 -15.80 -0.13
CA PHE A 147 12.64 -14.71 -0.99
C PHE A 147 14.04 -15.00 -1.55
N LYS A 148 14.94 -15.53 -0.75
CA LYS A 148 16.30 -15.91 -1.22
C LYS A 148 16.25 -16.98 -2.29
N ALA A 149 15.37 -18.00 -2.13
CA ALA A 149 15.22 -19.11 -3.06
C ALA A 149 14.59 -18.73 -4.41
N ARG A 150 13.84 -17.60 -4.48
CA ARG A 150 13.23 -17.15 -5.74
C ARG A 150 14.29 -16.80 -6.79
N PRO A 151 14.00 -17.06 -8.08
CA PRO A 151 14.80 -16.56 -9.18
C PRO A 151 14.94 -15.03 -9.14
N GLY A 152 16.07 -14.50 -9.61
CA GLY A 152 16.35 -13.06 -9.53
C GLY A 152 15.34 -12.20 -10.29
N TRP A 153 14.83 -12.70 -11.42
CA TRP A 153 13.82 -11.99 -12.22
C TRP A 153 12.44 -11.89 -11.55
N GLU A 154 12.12 -12.79 -10.61
CA GLU A 154 10.89 -12.72 -9.83
C GLU A 154 10.97 -11.71 -8.67
N LYS A 155 12.16 -11.20 -8.35
CA LYS A 155 12.40 -10.23 -7.27
C LYS A 155 12.30 -8.77 -7.74
N GLY A 156 11.98 -8.55 -9.01
CA GLY A 156 11.89 -7.23 -9.60
C GLY A 156 10.72 -6.39 -9.09
N SER A 157 10.84 -5.09 -9.25
CA SER A 157 9.82 -4.12 -8.84
C SER A 157 8.99 -3.63 -10.01
N PRO A 158 7.65 -3.59 -9.89
CA PRO A 158 6.78 -3.02 -10.91
C PRO A 158 7.06 -1.53 -11.10
N LYS A 159 7.14 -1.09 -12.34
CA LYS A 159 7.27 0.33 -12.73
C LYS A 159 6.50 0.58 -14.02
N ARG A 160 6.32 1.86 -14.34
CA ARG A 160 5.79 2.28 -15.65
C ARG A 160 6.92 2.94 -16.44
N ALA A 161 7.15 2.44 -17.64
CA ALA A 161 8.21 2.93 -18.53
C ALA A 161 7.69 4.11 -19.36
N ASN A 162 7.80 5.32 -18.81
CA ASN A 162 7.38 6.55 -19.50
C ASN A 162 8.57 7.24 -20.16
N ASN A 163 8.32 7.91 -21.29
CA ASN A 163 9.28 8.75 -22.03
C ASN A 163 10.50 7.99 -22.58
N ILE A 164 10.37 6.70 -22.88
CA ILE A 164 11.46 5.87 -23.43
C ILE A 164 12.03 6.49 -24.73
N SER A 165 11.15 6.93 -25.64
CA SER A 165 11.53 7.55 -26.91
C SER A 165 12.39 8.80 -26.71
N GLN A 166 12.00 9.67 -25.79
CA GLN A 166 12.76 10.89 -25.50
C GLN A 166 14.18 10.62 -24.99
N TYR A 167 14.33 9.62 -24.11
CA TYR A 167 15.65 9.29 -23.56
C TYR A 167 16.52 8.55 -24.56
N ARG A 168 15.95 7.68 -25.40
CA ARG A 168 16.68 7.03 -26.50
C ARG A 168 17.31 8.04 -27.45
N ASP A 169 16.59 9.11 -27.79
CA ASP A 169 17.07 10.12 -28.72
C ASP A 169 18.06 11.11 -28.07
N LYS A 170 17.91 11.37 -26.77
CA LYS A 170 18.87 12.17 -25.98
C LYS A 170 20.19 11.45 -25.76
N GLU A 171 20.18 10.14 -25.54
CA GLU A 171 21.38 9.33 -25.37
C GLU A 171 22.29 9.36 -26.61
N LYS A 172 21.67 9.44 -27.79
CA LYS A 172 22.38 9.62 -29.06
C LYS A 172 22.99 11.02 -29.24
N LYS A 173 22.44 12.06 -28.61
CA LYS A 173 22.81 13.46 -28.86
C LYS A 173 23.74 14.09 -27.81
N ALA A 174 23.76 13.63 -26.58
CA ALA A 174 24.33 14.38 -25.45
C ALA A 174 25.05 13.56 -24.39
N GLY A 175 25.62 12.40 -24.68
CA GLY A 175 26.28 11.57 -23.65
C GLY A 175 25.48 11.54 -22.35
N LYS A 176 25.43 10.49 -21.64
CA LYS A 176 24.73 10.19 -20.36
C LYS A 176 23.77 11.28 -19.83
N ALA A 177 22.62 11.47 -20.48
CA ALA A 177 21.52 12.21 -19.87
C ALA A 177 21.14 11.57 -18.54
N ASN A 178 20.70 12.38 -17.56
CA ASN A 178 20.26 11.89 -16.26
C ASN A 178 18.95 11.08 -16.42
N MET A 179 19.09 9.81 -16.80
CA MET A 179 18.03 8.91 -17.18
C MET A 179 17.51 8.16 -15.95
N PRO A 180 16.18 8.13 -15.70
CA PRO A 180 15.60 7.30 -14.63
C PRO A 180 15.99 5.83 -14.78
N GLY A 181 16.30 5.16 -13.67
CA GLY A 181 16.79 3.78 -13.68
C GLY A 181 15.84 2.79 -14.36
N HIS A 182 14.53 2.95 -14.20
CA HIS A 182 13.54 2.09 -14.84
C HIS A 182 13.45 2.28 -16.36
N VAL A 183 13.69 3.50 -16.85
CA VAL A 183 13.76 3.76 -18.30
C VAL A 183 15.03 3.13 -18.89
N ARG A 184 16.17 3.26 -18.20
CA ARG A 184 17.42 2.60 -18.58
C ARG A 184 17.25 1.08 -18.63
N ALA A 185 16.66 0.49 -17.60
CA ALA A 185 16.37 -0.95 -17.55
C ALA A 185 15.48 -1.41 -18.73
N SER A 186 14.50 -0.61 -19.12
CA SER A 186 13.63 -0.87 -20.27
C SER A 186 14.37 -0.79 -21.61
N LEU A 187 15.27 0.17 -21.76
CA LEU A 187 16.12 0.28 -22.95
C LEU A 187 17.12 -0.88 -23.03
N ASN A 188 17.65 -1.35 -21.89
CA ASN A 188 18.53 -2.51 -21.83
C ASN A 188 17.81 -3.77 -22.34
N TRP A 189 16.55 -4.01 -21.92
CA TRP A 189 15.72 -5.09 -22.47
C TRP A 189 15.61 -5.01 -23.99
N ASN A 190 15.20 -3.85 -24.52
CA ASN A 190 15.03 -3.67 -25.96
C ASN A 190 16.35 -3.84 -26.74
N THR A 191 17.47 -3.50 -26.11
CA THR A 191 18.80 -3.68 -26.71
C THR A 191 19.20 -5.15 -26.70
N LEU A 192 19.05 -5.84 -25.57
CA LEU A 192 19.35 -7.27 -25.45
C LEU A 192 18.48 -8.10 -26.39
N LYS A 193 17.17 -7.82 -26.44
CA LYS A 193 16.27 -8.46 -27.41
C LYS A 193 16.78 -8.39 -28.83
N ARG A 194 17.27 -7.22 -29.27
CA ARG A 194 17.85 -7.04 -30.60
C ARG A 194 19.18 -7.79 -30.78
N MET A 195 20.03 -7.76 -29.78
CA MET A 195 21.33 -8.46 -29.80
C MET A 195 21.17 -9.98 -29.91
N MET A 196 20.10 -10.50 -29.29
CA MET A 196 19.78 -11.94 -29.32
C MET A 196 18.88 -12.35 -30.51
N ASP A 197 18.61 -11.44 -31.46
CA ASP A 197 17.69 -11.62 -32.60
C ASP A 197 16.32 -12.20 -32.18
N ASP A 198 15.85 -11.84 -30.97
CA ASP A 198 14.58 -12.32 -30.45
C ASP A 198 13.41 -11.55 -31.09
N LYS A 199 12.71 -12.21 -32.00
CA LYS A 199 11.56 -11.67 -32.73
C LYS A 199 10.22 -11.90 -32.02
N TYR A 200 10.20 -12.73 -30.97
CA TYR A 200 8.96 -13.19 -30.33
C TYR A 200 8.61 -12.40 -29.08
N SER A 201 9.60 -12.03 -28.27
CA SER A 201 9.33 -11.26 -27.05
C SER A 201 8.83 -9.85 -27.36
N MET A 202 8.03 -9.31 -26.45
CA MET A 202 7.47 -7.96 -26.56
C MET A 202 8.57 -6.89 -26.42
N SER A 203 8.50 -5.84 -27.22
CA SER A 203 9.33 -4.65 -27.01
C SER A 203 8.66 -3.74 -25.99
N ILE A 204 9.47 -3.13 -25.11
CA ILE A 204 8.98 -2.14 -24.15
C ILE A 204 8.83 -0.80 -24.88
N VAL A 205 7.61 -0.28 -24.86
CA VAL A 205 7.24 1.03 -25.44
C VAL A 205 6.80 2.01 -24.34
N ASP A 206 6.63 3.27 -24.72
CA ASP A 206 6.17 4.30 -23.78
C ASP A 206 4.85 3.91 -23.11
N GLY A 207 4.78 4.10 -21.79
CA GLY A 207 3.60 3.77 -20.98
C GLY A 207 3.48 2.30 -20.56
N ALA A 208 4.33 1.40 -21.07
CA ALA A 208 4.30 -0.01 -20.72
C ALA A 208 4.53 -0.23 -19.21
N LYS A 209 3.81 -1.18 -18.65
CA LYS A 209 4.10 -1.71 -17.31
C LYS A 209 5.24 -2.70 -17.41
N VAL A 210 6.24 -2.54 -16.55
CA VAL A 210 7.46 -3.35 -16.56
C VAL A 210 7.84 -3.81 -15.16
N ILE A 211 8.54 -4.93 -15.08
CA ILE A 211 9.21 -5.39 -13.86
C ILE A 211 10.71 -5.07 -14.02
N VAL A 212 11.23 -4.28 -13.10
CA VAL A 212 12.65 -3.88 -13.09
C VAL A 212 13.42 -4.76 -12.14
N CYS A 213 14.43 -5.47 -12.67
CA CYS A 213 15.33 -6.35 -11.94
C CYS A 213 16.73 -5.74 -11.87
N LYS A 214 17.40 -5.91 -10.75
CA LYS A 214 18.83 -5.57 -10.60
C LYS A 214 19.67 -6.70 -11.17
N LEU A 215 20.81 -6.34 -11.74
CA LEU A 215 21.82 -7.29 -12.19
C LEU A 215 23.08 -7.14 -11.34
N LYS A 216 23.78 -8.25 -11.12
CA LYS A 216 25.14 -8.28 -10.62
C LYS A 216 26.12 -7.78 -11.70
N ASP A 217 27.38 -7.67 -11.36
CA ASP A 217 28.41 -7.30 -12.30
C ASP A 217 28.43 -8.23 -13.52
N ASN A 218 28.47 -7.64 -14.69
CA ASN A 218 28.39 -8.35 -15.96
C ASN A 218 29.20 -7.63 -17.06
N PRO A 219 29.62 -8.33 -18.11
CA PRO A 219 30.45 -7.75 -19.18
C PRO A 219 29.80 -6.57 -19.91
N MET A 220 28.48 -6.46 -19.89
CA MET A 220 27.74 -5.37 -20.52
C MET A 220 27.65 -4.11 -19.65
N ALA A 221 28.15 -4.18 -18.41
CA ALA A 221 28.04 -3.11 -17.42
C ALA A 221 26.59 -2.63 -17.16
N TYR A 222 25.60 -3.49 -17.36
CA TYR A 222 24.21 -3.19 -17.05
C TYR A 222 23.95 -3.43 -15.56
N THR A 223 23.44 -2.41 -14.86
CA THR A 223 23.07 -2.50 -13.45
C THR A 223 21.66 -3.00 -13.22
N SER A 224 20.83 -2.97 -14.26
CA SER A 224 19.43 -3.39 -14.21
C SER A 224 18.90 -3.69 -15.62
N VAL A 225 17.88 -4.53 -15.66
CA VAL A 225 17.09 -4.84 -16.85
C VAL A 225 15.62 -4.87 -16.47
N ALA A 226 14.72 -4.55 -17.38
CA ALA A 226 13.30 -4.69 -17.17
C ALA A 226 12.72 -5.70 -18.17
N TYR A 227 11.54 -6.23 -17.85
CA TYR A 227 10.74 -6.98 -18.82
C TYR A 227 9.27 -6.51 -18.75
N PRO A 228 8.50 -6.60 -19.86
CA PRO A 228 7.08 -6.24 -19.86
C PRO A 228 6.29 -7.14 -18.90
N VAL A 229 5.37 -6.57 -18.13
CA VAL A 229 4.47 -7.34 -17.24
C VAL A 229 3.62 -8.34 -18.06
N ASP A 230 3.26 -7.95 -19.28
CA ASP A 230 2.42 -8.74 -20.19
C ASP A 230 3.22 -9.83 -20.96
N GLU A 231 4.54 -9.95 -20.73
CA GLU A 231 5.36 -11.02 -21.31
C GLU A 231 5.09 -12.34 -20.59
N LEU A 232 4.25 -13.17 -21.20
CA LEU A 232 3.79 -14.42 -20.60
C LEU A 232 4.90 -15.47 -20.47
N ARG A 233 5.92 -15.41 -21.32
CA ARG A 233 7.00 -16.39 -21.35
C ARG A 233 8.35 -15.69 -21.50
N LEU A 234 9.02 -15.48 -20.38
CA LEU A 234 10.37 -14.90 -20.39
C LEU A 234 11.33 -15.76 -21.20
N PRO A 235 12.06 -15.19 -22.16
CA PRO A 235 13.01 -15.92 -23.00
C PRO A 235 14.20 -16.42 -22.19
N GLN A 236 14.83 -17.51 -22.67
CA GLN A 236 15.94 -18.13 -21.94
C GLN A 236 17.12 -17.17 -21.78
N TRP A 237 17.47 -16.40 -22.82
CA TRP A 237 18.55 -15.41 -22.74
C TRP A 237 18.37 -14.38 -21.59
N PHE A 238 17.13 -14.07 -21.25
CA PHE A 238 16.83 -13.20 -20.12
C PHE A 238 17.04 -13.90 -18.78
N LYS A 239 16.60 -15.16 -18.67
CA LYS A 239 16.75 -15.96 -17.44
C LYS A 239 18.21 -16.26 -17.12
N ASP A 240 19.08 -16.28 -18.12
CA ASP A 240 20.50 -16.54 -18.00
C ASP A 240 21.29 -15.28 -17.56
N LEU A 241 20.64 -14.12 -17.42
CA LEU A 241 21.29 -12.91 -16.93
C LEU A 241 21.69 -13.07 -15.45
N PRO A 242 22.76 -12.42 -15.01
CA PRO A 242 23.30 -12.51 -13.65
C PRO A 242 22.46 -11.69 -12.65
N PHE A 243 21.37 -12.24 -12.21
CA PHE A 243 20.51 -11.63 -11.21
C PHE A 243 21.04 -11.74 -9.78
#